data_d2504d4a71ae2201f7244a4dfa1c11c2
#
_entry.id   d2504d4a71ae2201f7244a4dfa1c11c2
#
_cell.length_a   1.000
_cell.length_b   1.000
_cell.length_c   1.000
_cell.angle_alpha   90.00
_cell.angle_beta   90.00
_cell.angle_gamma   90.00
#
_symmetry.space_group_name_H-M   'P 1'
#
loop_
_entity.id
_entity.type
_entity.pdbx_description
1 polymer ?
#
loop_
_entity_poly.entity_id
_entity_poly.type
_entity_poly.pdbx_seq_one_letter_code
_entity_poly.pdbx_strand_id
1 'polypeptide(L)'
;MKEWDGFEGRLWKEEINVRQFIQDNYTPYDGDESFLADPTDATNKLWDALQKLQKEERAKGGVLDMETEVVTGITAYGPGYIDESLKDLEQIVGLQTDKPLKRAFMPYGGIKMAVQAAETYGYNVSDKLKEIFTKYHKTHNTAVFDAYTPEMMKVRHAKILTGLPDTYGRGRIVGDYRRVALYGLDYLIEEKKKDKANCGCGQMTDDVIRLREEIAEQIKCLEDMKKLAEIYGYDISRPATNAKEAVQWLYFGYLAAIKTQNGAAMSVGRVSTFLDIYIKRDMDKGILTEQEAQELLSLIHI
;
A
#
# COMPACT_ATOMS: atom_id res chain seq x y z
N MET A 1 -6.36 -2.63 26.40
CA MET A 1 -6.14 -3.40 25.16
C MET A 1 -7.14 -4.53 25.10
N LYS A 2 -7.73 -4.85 23.93
CA LYS A 2 -8.50 -6.08 23.77
C LYS A 2 -7.58 -7.28 23.95
N GLU A 3 -8.09 -8.32 24.53
CA GLU A 3 -7.38 -9.58 24.69
C GLU A 3 -7.04 -10.18 23.33
N TRP A 4 -5.80 -10.61 23.14
CA TRP A 4 -5.28 -11.18 21.89
C TRP A 4 -5.54 -12.69 21.88
N ASP A 5 -6.78 -13.05 21.69
CA ASP A 5 -7.26 -14.40 21.86
C ASP A 5 -6.46 -15.43 21.05
N GLY A 6 -5.94 -16.41 21.75
CA GLY A 6 -5.30 -17.58 21.19
C GLY A 6 -3.84 -17.42 20.73
N PHE A 7 -3.20 -16.26 20.93
CA PHE A 7 -1.77 -16.09 20.66
C PHE A 7 -0.93 -16.04 21.91
N GLU A 8 0.27 -16.63 21.84
CA GLU A 8 1.26 -16.67 22.92
C GLU A 8 2.13 -15.41 22.94
N GLY A 9 2.85 -15.26 24.06
CA GLY A 9 3.80 -14.15 24.24
C GLY A 9 3.20 -12.95 24.95
N ARG A 10 4.08 -12.18 25.60
CA ARG A 10 3.70 -11.03 26.42
C ARG A 10 4.25 -9.72 25.87
N LEU A 11 5.53 -9.69 25.47
CA LEU A 11 6.21 -8.47 25.09
C LEU A 11 5.53 -7.74 23.92
N TRP A 12 5.12 -8.48 22.89
CA TRP A 12 4.41 -7.89 21.74
C TRP A 12 3.00 -7.40 22.07
N LYS A 13 2.43 -7.83 23.21
CA LYS A 13 1.13 -7.32 23.71
C LYS A 13 1.28 -5.99 24.45
N GLU A 14 2.46 -5.70 24.96
CA GLU A 14 2.76 -4.50 25.76
C GLU A 14 3.37 -3.39 24.90
N GLU A 15 4.12 -3.74 23.86
CA GLU A 15 4.77 -2.81 22.93
C GLU A 15 4.66 -3.28 21.48
N ILE A 16 4.96 -2.40 20.52
CA ILE A 16 4.99 -2.78 19.11
C ILE A 16 6.22 -3.64 18.84
N ASN A 17 6.02 -4.96 18.78
CA ASN A 17 7.10 -5.93 18.56
C ASN A 17 6.63 -7.13 17.73
N VAL A 18 6.43 -6.89 16.41
CA VAL A 18 6.00 -7.93 15.46
C VAL A 18 7.00 -9.09 15.39
N ARG A 19 8.29 -8.81 15.57
CA ARG A 19 9.33 -9.85 15.59
C ARG A 19 9.09 -10.84 16.72
N GLN A 20 8.84 -10.34 17.92
CA GLN A 20 8.58 -11.18 19.07
C GLN A 20 7.29 -12.00 18.89
N PHE A 21 6.23 -11.38 18.36
CA PHE A 21 5.01 -12.10 18.00
C PHE A 21 5.29 -13.31 17.10
N ILE A 22 6.09 -13.11 16.04
CA ILE A 22 6.45 -14.20 15.13
C ILE A 22 7.26 -15.27 15.87
N GLN A 23 8.25 -14.88 16.65
CA GLN A 23 9.11 -15.83 17.39
C GLN A 23 8.31 -16.68 18.38
N ASP A 24 7.31 -16.11 19.04
CA ASP A 24 6.51 -16.81 20.03
C ASP A 24 5.44 -17.73 19.40
N ASN A 25 5.02 -17.47 18.16
CA ASN A 25 3.83 -18.11 17.58
C ASN A 25 4.07 -18.87 16.27
N TYR A 26 5.25 -18.74 15.61
CA TYR A 26 5.47 -19.43 14.35
C TYR A 26 5.62 -20.95 14.55
N THR A 27 5.15 -21.71 13.57
CA THR A 27 5.38 -23.14 13.49
C THR A 27 6.32 -23.44 12.32
N PRO A 28 7.47 -24.11 12.52
CA PRO A 28 8.31 -24.54 11.41
C PRO A 28 7.51 -25.47 10.47
N TYR A 29 7.64 -25.25 9.18
CA TYR A 29 7.13 -26.18 8.20
C TYR A 29 8.08 -27.38 8.08
N ASP A 30 7.56 -28.59 8.25
CA ASP A 30 8.28 -29.86 8.24
C ASP A 30 7.82 -30.81 7.12
N GLY A 31 6.94 -30.32 6.23
CA GLY A 31 6.44 -31.05 5.07
C GLY A 31 7.31 -30.93 3.83
N ASP A 32 6.76 -31.36 2.72
CA ASP A 32 7.36 -31.30 1.38
C ASP A 32 6.60 -30.34 0.44
N GLU A 33 6.78 -30.44 -0.87
CA GLU A 33 6.14 -29.57 -1.86
C GLU A 33 4.64 -29.87 -2.05
N SER A 34 4.06 -30.87 -1.38
CA SER A 34 2.64 -31.22 -1.46
C SER A 34 1.71 -30.17 -0.83
N PHE A 35 2.28 -29.14 -0.16
CA PHE A 35 1.54 -28.00 0.38
C PHE A 35 1.04 -27.04 -0.69
N LEU A 36 1.45 -27.17 -1.94
CA LEU A 36 1.03 -26.30 -3.03
C LEU A 36 -0.39 -26.66 -3.48
N ALA A 37 -1.37 -25.87 -3.06
CA ALA A 37 -2.74 -26.02 -3.49
C ALA A 37 -2.95 -25.44 -4.90
N ASP A 38 -3.80 -26.09 -5.69
CA ASP A 38 -4.24 -25.55 -6.98
C ASP A 38 -5.13 -24.31 -6.80
N PRO A 39 -5.13 -23.37 -7.77
CA PRO A 39 -6.00 -22.21 -7.72
C PRO A 39 -7.47 -22.65 -7.74
N THR A 40 -8.29 -21.95 -6.96
CA THR A 40 -9.74 -22.20 -6.91
C THR A 40 -10.44 -21.71 -8.18
N ASP A 41 -11.66 -22.18 -8.42
CA ASP A 41 -12.52 -21.67 -9.50
C ASP A 41 -12.77 -20.16 -9.36
N ALA A 42 -12.87 -19.65 -8.14
CA ALA A 42 -13.02 -18.21 -7.88
C ALA A 42 -11.77 -17.44 -8.32
N THR A 43 -10.59 -17.91 -7.94
CA THR A 43 -9.31 -17.34 -8.38
C THR A 43 -9.20 -17.31 -9.90
N ASN A 44 -9.53 -18.42 -10.57
CA ASN A 44 -9.47 -18.52 -12.04
C ASN A 44 -10.43 -17.53 -12.72
N LYS A 45 -11.68 -17.42 -12.25
CA LYS A 45 -12.67 -16.48 -12.80
C LYS A 45 -12.22 -15.01 -12.66
N LEU A 46 -11.70 -14.64 -11.52
CA LEU A 46 -11.18 -13.28 -11.29
C LEU A 46 -9.93 -13.00 -12.15
N TRP A 47 -9.04 -13.98 -12.27
CA TRP A 47 -7.88 -13.89 -13.16
C TRP A 47 -8.27 -13.70 -14.63
N ASP A 48 -9.27 -14.45 -15.11
CA ASP A 48 -9.76 -14.32 -16.49
C ASP A 48 -10.38 -12.94 -16.73
N ALA A 49 -11.15 -12.42 -15.78
CA ALA A 49 -11.70 -11.07 -15.83
C ALA A 49 -10.58 -10.01 -15.91
N LEU A 50 -9.56 -10.14 -15.06
CA LEU A 50 -8.38 -9.27 -15.10
C LEU A 50 -7.66 -9.33 -16.45
N GLN A 51 -7.44 -10.54 -17.00
CA GLN A 51 -6.80 -10.72 -18.32
C GLN A 51 -7.59 -10.05 -19.44
N LYS A 52 -8.93 -10.13 -19.37
CA LYS A 52 -9.83 -9.44 -20.32
C LYS A 52 -9.63 -7.92 -20.23
N LEU A 53 -9.66 -7.34 -19.03
CA LEU A 53 -9.45 -5.92 -18.81
C LEU A 53 -8.08 -5.47 -19.32
N GLN A 54 -7.02 -6.25 -19.07
CA GLN A 54 -5.69 -5.95 -19.56
C GLN A 54 -5.59 -5.97 -21.09
N LYS A 55 -6.30 -6.90 -21.77
CA LYS A 55 -6.38 -6.92 -23.23
C LYS A 55 -7.08 -5.68 -23.77
N GLU A 56 -8.18 -5.27 -23.15
CA GLU A 56 -8.89 -4.04 -23.48
C GLU A 56 -8.01 -2.80 -23.30
N GLU A 57 -7.27 -2.72 -22.20
CA GLU A 57 -6.31 -1.66 -21.94
C GLU A 57 -5.24 -1.58 -23.05
N ARG A 58 -4.65 -2.72 -23.39
CA ARG A 58 -3.65 -2.79 -24.49
C ARG A 58 -4.22 -2.37 -25.84
N ALA A 59 -5.44 -2.78 -26.15
CA ALA A 59 -6.13 -2.40 -27.38
C ALA A 59 -6.37 -0.90 -27.48
N LYS A 60 -6.51 -0.22 -26.33
CA LYS A 60 -6.62 1.24 -26.22
C LYS A 60 -5.27 1.98 -26.11
N GLY A 61 -4.15 1.28 -26.33
CA GLY A 61 -2.83 1.87 -26.30
C GLY A 61 -2.15 1.92 -24.93
N GLY A 62 -2.56 1.07 -23.98
CA GLY A 62 -2.00 1.05 -22.63
C GLY A 62 -2.45 2.26 -21.81
N VAL A 63 -3.72 2.46 -21.75
CA VAL A 63 -4.41 3.69 -21.38
C VAL A 63 -4.08 4.19 -19.99
N LEU A 64 -3.76 5.47 -19.96
CA LEU A 64 -3.91 6.33 -18.78
C LEU A 64 -5.34 6.86 -18.76
N ASP A 65 -6.11 6.53 -17.75
CA ASP A 65 -7.35 7.22 -17.46
C ASP A 65 -6.98 8.55 -16.78
N MET A 66 -7.25 9.63 -17.49
CA MET A 66 -6.86 10.99 -17.10
C MET A 66 -7.98 11.72 -16.33
N GLU A 67 -9.07 11.04 -16.02
CA GLU A 67 -10.20 11.68 -15.35
C GLU A 67 -9.96 11.93 -13.86
N THR A 68 -8.93 11.28 -13.26
CA THR A 68 -8.65 11.52 -11.85
C THR A 68 -7.96 12.87 -11.64
N GLU A 69 -8.56 13.66 -10.80
CA GLU A 69 -7.99 14.91 -10.29
C GLU A 69 -7.55 14.77 -8.82
N VAL A 70 -7.80 13.60 -8.22
CA VAL A 70 -7.44 13.29 -6.85
C VAL A 70 -6.10 12.57 -6.86
N VAL A 71 -5.02 13.31 -6.74
CA VAL A 71 -3.64 12.79 -6.71
C VAL A 71 -3.07 12.75 -5.29
N THR A 72 -3.81 13.29 -4.33
CA THR A 72 -3.49 13.26 -2.91
C THR A 72 -4.70 12.73 -2.15
N GLY A 73 -4.46 11.84 -1.21
CA GLY A 73 -5.52 11.25 -0.42
C GLY A 73 -5.79 9.80 -0.80
N ILE A 74 -6.62 9.19 0.00
CA ILE A 74 -6.97 7.78 -0.10
C ILE A 74 -8.34 7.68 -0.76
N THR A 75 -8.38 7.01 -1.90
CA THR A 75 -9.62 6.68 -2.60
C THR A 75 -9.95 5.21 -2.42
N ALA A 76 -11.24 4.87 -2.41
CA ALA A 76 -11.71 3.50 -2.25
C ALA A 76 -12.99 3.26 -3.06
N TYR A 77 -13.13 2.05 -3.55
CA TYR A 77 -14.32 1.57 -4.25
C TYR A 77 -14.71 0.22 -3.70
N GLY A 78 -15.98 0.03 -3.39
CA GLY A 78 -16.50 -1.21 -2.81
C GLY A 78 -16.37 -2.43 -3.73
N PRO A 79 -16.57 -3.64 -3.21
CA PRO A 79 -16.60 -4.87 -3.98
C PRO A 79 -17.59 -4.79 -5.14
N GLY A 80 -17.26 -5.44 -6.26
CA GLY A 80 -18.08 -5.40 -7.47
C GLY A 80 -17.88 -4.16 -8.35
N TYR A 81 -16.97 -3.26 -7.96
CA TYR A 81 -16.70 -2.06 -8.76
C TYR A 81 -16.11 -2.39 -10.14
N ILE A 82 -15.28 -3.42 -10.22
CA ILE A 82 -14.73 -3.91 -11.51
C ILE A 82 -15.81 -4.64 -12.31
N ASP A 83 -16.45 -5.61 -11.67
CA ASP A 83 -17.52 -6.41 -12.25
C ASP A 83 -18.49 -6.85 -11.14
N GLU A 84 -19.70 -6.29 -11.15
CA GLU A 84 -20.71 -6.58 -10.12
C GLU A 84 -21.07 -8.08 -10.07
N SER A 85 -20.96 -8.79 -11.20
CA SER A 85 -21.24 -10.23 -11.26
C SER A 85 -20.21 -11.09 -10.52
N LEU A 86 -19.01 -10.54 -10.23
CA LEU A 86 -17.92 -11.22 -9.54
C LEU A 86 -17.75 -10.77 -8.09
N LYS A 87 -18.59 -9.87 -7.62
CA LYS A 87 -18.52 -9.25 -6.28
C LYS A 87 -18.34 -10.26 -5.16
N ASP A 88 -19.10 -11.34 -5.19
CA ASP A 88 -19.06 -12.35 -4.13
C ASP A 88 -17.78 -13.20 -4.15
N LEU A 89 -16.98 -13.12 -5.21
CA LEU A 89 -15.71 -13.79 -5.33
C LEU A 89 -14.54 -12.94 -4.77
N GLU A 90 -14.76 -11.66 -4.56
CA GLU A 90 -13.74 -10.73 -4.05
C GLU A 90 -13.54 -10.92 -2.54
N GLN A 91 -12.85 -11.98 -2.14
CA GLN A 91 -12.58 -12.29 -0.72
C GLN A 91 -11.63 -11.29 -0.07
N ILE A 92 -10.66 -10.77 -0.83
CA ILE A 92 -9.78 -9.66 -0.45
C ILE A 92 -10.10 -8.50 -1.39
N VAL A 93 -10.33 -7.33 -0.82
CA VAL A 93 -10.82 -6.16 -1.54
C VAL A 93 -9.84 -5.00 -1.48
N GLY A 94 -9.89 -4.15 -2.48
CA GLY A 94 -9.09 -2.94 -2.58
C GLY A 94 -8.41 -2.82 -3.94
N LEU A 95 -8.47 -1.64 -4.54
CA LEU A 95 -7.86 -1.36 -5.84
C LEU A 95 -6.66 -0.44 -5.68
N GLN A 96 -5.56 -0.75 -6.36
CA GLN A 96 -4.41 0.14 -6.44
C GLN A 96 -4.73 1.43 -7.21
N THR A 97 -5.65 1.34 -8.14
CA THR A 97 -6.10 2.45 -8.99
C THR A 97 -7.54 2.82 -8.67
N ASP A 98 -7.95 4.00 -9.08
CA ASP A 98 -9.29 4.53 -8.77
C ASP A 98 -10.40 3.90 -9.62
N LYS A 99 -10.07 3.30 -10.77
CA LYS A 99 -11.03 2.64 -11.67
C LYS A 99 -10.39 1.44 -12.35
N PRO A 100 -11.18 0.48 -12.86
CA PRO A 100 -10.70 -0.55 -13.76
C PRO A 100 -10.01 0.08 -14.98
N LEU A 101 -8.94 -0.53 -15.46
CA LEU A 101 -8.12 -0.03 -16.56
C LEU A 101 -7.46 1.33 -16.32
N LYS A 102 -7.71 1.95 -15.17
CA LYS A 102 -7.11 3.20 -14.79
C LYS A 102 -5.84 2.97 -13.99
N ARG A 103 -4.80 3.63 -14.40
CA ARG A 103 -3.57 3.74 -13.60
C ARG A 103 -3.57 5.06 -12.87
N ALA A 104 -3.06 5.06 -11.64
CA ALA A 104 -2.73 6.32 -10.98
C ALA A 104 -1.85 7.14 -11.93
N PHE A 105 -2.23 8.40 -12.16
CA PHE A 105 -1.45 9.27 -13.05
C PHE A 105 -0.08 9.53 -12.40
N MET A 106 0.94 8.97 -12.99
CA MET A 106 2.32 9.07 -12.52
C MET A 106 3.20 9.61 -13.63
N PRO A 107 3.45 10.92 -13.70
CA PRO A 107 4.29 11.48 -14.74
C PRO A 107 5.76 11.08 -14.51
N TYR A 108 6.08 9.87 -14.86
CA TYR A 108 7.45 9.37 -14.84
C TYR A 108 8.29 10.16 -15.83
N GLY A 109 9.37 10.75 -15.38
CA GLY A 109 10.18 11.66 -16.22
C GLY A 109 9.70 13.09 -16.30
N GLY A 110 8.59 13.43 -15.61
CA GLY A 110 8.05 14.76 -15.51
C GLY A 110 6.72 14.96 -16.23
N ILE A 111 6.00 15.99 -15.84
CA ILE A 111 4.65 16.29 -16.36
C ILE A 111 4.66 16.53 -17.89
N LYS A 112 5.72 17.12 -18.44
CA LYS A 112 5.83 17.35 -19.88
C LYS A 112 5.83 16.06 -20.68
N MET A 113 6.59 15.06 -20.24
CA MET A 113 6.63 13.75 -20.90
C MET A 113 5.29 13.03 -20.78
N ALA A 114 4.65 13.12 -19.61
CA ALA A 114 3.34 12.52 -19.41
C ALA A 114 2.26 13.16 -20.29
N VAL A 115 2.28 14.48 -20.42
CA VAL A 115 1.37 15.21 -21.33
C VAL A 115 1.58 14.76 -22.77
N GLN A 116 2.84 14.73 -23.26
CA GLN A 116 3.14 14.28 -24.60
C GLN A 116 2.70 12.84 -24.86
N ALA A 117 2.95 11.95 -23.90
CA ALA A 117 2.51 10.55 -24.00
C ALA A 117 0.98 10.46 -24.07
N ALA A 118 0.26 11.17 -23.20
CA ALA A 118 -1.18 11.20 -23.19
C ALA A 118 -1.75 11.71 -24.52
N GLU A 119 -1.24 12.83 -25.02
CA GLU A 119 -1.65 13.41 -26.32
C GLU A 119 -1.40 12.45 -27.48
N THR A 120 -0.31 11.68 -27.45
CA THR A 120 -0.02 10.66 -28.47
C THR A 120 -1.11 9.59 -28.55
N TYR A 121 -1.75 9.29 -27.41
CA TYR A 121 -2.87 8.32 -27.33
C TYR A 121 -4.25 9.00 -27.41
N GLY A 122 -4.33 10.29 -27.71
CA GLY A 122 -5.59 11.01 -27.85
C GLY A 122 -6.22 11.49 -26.54
N TYR A 123 -5.46 11.55 -25.44
CA TYR A 123 -5.91 12.05 -24.15
C TYR A 123 -5.45 13.47 -23.90
N ASN A 124 -6.31 14.27 -23.33
CA ASN A 124 -5.96 15.60 -22.84
C ASN A 124 -5.76 15.59 -21.34
N VAL A 125 -4.65 16.15 -20.89
CA VAL A 125 -4.38 16.36 -19.46
C VAL A 125 -5.01 17.67 -19.04
N SER A 126 -5.88 17.65 -18.03
CA SER A 126 -6.53 18.87 -17.52
C SER A 126 -5.49 19.84 -16.95
N ASP A 127 -5.79 21.13 -17.02
CA ASP A 127 -4.92 22.17 -16.45
C ASP A 127 -4.81 22.06 -14.93
N LYS A 128 -5.87 21.60 -14.26
CA LYS A 128 -5.87 21.30 -12.83
C LYS A 128 -4.87 20.18 -12.49
N LEU A 129 -4.81 19.12 -13.29
CA LEU A 129 -3.85 18.05 -13.10
C LEU A 129 -2.41 18.52 -13.35
N LYS A 130 -2.20 19.35 -14.40
CA LYS A 130 -0.91 19.98 -14.64
C LYS A 130 -0.47 20.85 -13.46
N GLU A 131 -1.36 21.65 -12.91
CA GLU A 131 -1.10 22.49 -11.72
C GLU A 131 -0.70 21.61 -10.51
N ILE A 132 -1.43 20.53 -10.25
CA ILE A 132 -1.15 19.61 -9.15
C ILE A 132 0.29 19.09 -9.25
N PHE A 133 0.70 18.59 -10.41
CA PHE A 133 2.03 18.00 -10.61
C PHE A 133 3.15 19.01 -10.82
N THR A 134 2.87 20.26 -11.09
CA THR A 134 3.91 21.29 -11.20
C THR A 134 4.12 22.07 -9.91
N LYS A 135 3.06 22.24 -9.12
CA LYS A 135 3.08 23.12 -7.95
C LYS A 135 3.03 22.36 -6.62
N TYR A 136 2.13 21.40 -6.49
CA TYR A 136 1.84 20.77 -5.21
C TYR A 136 2.44 19.37 -5.07
N HIS A 137 2.50 18.62 -6.15
CA HIS A 137 2.95 17.23 -6.13
C HIS A 137 3.96 16.98 -7.25
N LYS A 138 5.15 17.54 -7.09
CA LYS A 138 6.22 17.39 -8.09
C LYS A 138 6.58 15.92 -8.31
N THR A 139 6.81 15.57 -9.56
CA THR A 139 7.39 14.27 -9.86
C THR A 139 8.77 14.16 -9.26
N HIS A 140 9.21 12.93 -9.04
CA HIS A 140 10.53 12.65 -8.54
C HIS A 140 11.65 13.36 -9.35
N ASN A 141 11.66 13.20 -10.67
CA ASN A 141 12.66 13.85 -11.51
C ASN A 141 12.59 15.38 -11.42
N THR A 142 11.40 15.94 -11.44
CA THR A 142 11.22 17.39 -11.31
C THR A 142 11.76 17.89 -9.97
N ALA A 143 11.43 17.22 -8.88
CA ALA A 143 11.91 17.61 -7.55
C ALA A 143 13.45 17.56 -7.45
N VAL A 144 14.08 16.54 -8.06
CA VAL A 144 15.54 16.43 -8.10
C VAL A 144 16.16 17.58 -8.88
N PHE A 145 15.67 17.83 -10.08
CA PHE A 145 16.26 18.88 -10.92
C PHE A 145 16.01 20.27 -10.36
N ASP A 146 14.90 20.49 -9.67
CA ASP A 146 14.64 21.75 -8.98
C ASP A 146 15.59 21.99 -7.78
N ALA A 147 16.15 20.93 -7.21
CA ALA A 147 17.14 21.04 -6.14
C ALA A 147 18.56 21.41 -6.64
N TYR A 148 18.84 21.26 -7.93
CA TYR A 148 20.13 21.63 -8.48
C TYR A 148 20.25 23.15 -8.66
N THR A 149 21.36 23.70 -8.23
CA THR A 149 21.74 25.08 -8.57
C THR A 149 22.15 25.15 -10.05
N PRO A 150 22.14 26.37 -10.67
CA PRO A 150 22.65 26.54 -12.04
C PRO A 150 24.10 26.06 -12.20
N GLU A 151 24.93 26.21 -11.18
CA GLU A 151 26.33 25.76 -11.16
C GLU A 151 26.41 24.24 -11.16
N MET A 152 25.62 23.57 -10.32
CA MET A 152 25.52 22.10 -10.32
C MET A 152 25.05 21.57 -11.65
N MET A 153 24.09 22.23 -12.30
CA MET A 153 23.62 21.85 -13.64
C MET A 153 24.72 22.01 -14.68
N LYS A 154 25.57 23.06 -14.64
CA LYS A 154 26.72 23.22 -15.51
C LYS A 154 27.72 22.08 -15.34
N VAL A 155 28.07 21.74 -14.12
CA VAL A 155 28.99 20.65 -13.79
C VAL A 155 28.44 19.29 -14.26
N ARG A 156 27.14 19.09 -14.13
CA ARG A 156 26.45 17.91 -14.65
C ARG A 156 26.48 17.84 -16.19
N HIS A 157 26.18 18.94 -16.89
CA HIS A 157 26.27 19.01 -18.35
C HIS A 157 27.69 18.76 -18.87
N ALA A 158 28.69 19.22 -18.12
CA ALA A 158 30.08 18.95 -18.38
C ALA A 158 30.50 17.49 -18.07
N LYS A 159 29.57 16.64 -17.60
CA LYS A 159 29.78 15.24 -17.20
C LYS A 159 30.83 15.04 -16.10
N ILE A 160 31.12 16.07 -15.32
CA ILE A 160 31.96 15.99 -14.12
C ILE A 160 31.17 15.34 -12.97
N LEU A 161 29.91 15.73 -12.79
CA LEU A 161 28.94 15.01 -11.96
C LEU A 161 28.13 14.06 -12.83
N THR A 162 28.10 12.81 -12.45
CA THR A 162 27.32 11.76 -13.13
C THR A 162 26.26 11.20 -12.19
N GLY A 163 25.19 10.70 -12.77
CA GLY A 163 24.05 10.15 -12.03
C GLY A 163 23.05 11.21 -11.59
N LEU A 164 22.00 10.73 -10.97
CA LEU A 164 20.95 11.51 -10.32
C LEU A 164 21.09 11.29 -8.82
N PRO A 165 21.29 12.33 -7.99
CA PRO A 165 21.52 12.17 -6.55
C PRO A 165 20.47 11.36 -5.84
N ASP A 166 19.26 11.38 -6.35
CA ASP A 166 18.12 10.73 -5.75
C ASP A 166 17.70 9.44 -6.42
N THR A 167 18.27 9.08 -7.56
CA THR A 167 17.88 7.86 -8.30
C THR A 167 17.99 6.63 -7.40
N TYR A 168 18.95 6.65 -6.50
CA TYR A 168 19.19 5.57 -5.53
C TYR A 168 18.74 5.93 -4.12
N GLY A 169 18.50 7.20 -3.83
CA GLY A 169 17.93 7.67 -2.58
C GLY A 169 16.41 7.49 -2.50
N ARG A 170 15.76 7.19 -3.63
CA ARG A 170 14.40 6.68 -3.63
C ARG A 170 14.42 5.27 -3.04
N GLY A 171 14.47 5.18 -1.72
CA GLY A 171 14.40 3.93 -1.02
C GLY A 171 13.13 3.18 -1.45
N ARG A 172 13.27 1.91 -1.73
CA ARG A 172 12.10 1.03 -1.76
C ARG A 172 11.54 1.02 -0.36
N ILE A 173 10.35 1.58 -0.20
CA ILE A 173 9.71 1.55 1.10
C ILE A 173 9.12 0.17 1.28
N VAL A 174 9.63 -0.54 2.26
CA VAL A 174 9.03 -1.74 2.80
C VAL A 174 8.45 -1.34 4.15
N GLY A 175 7.16 -0.99 4.14
CA GLY A 175 6.43 -0.73 5.38
C GLY A 175 6.23 -2.01 6.17
N ASP A 176 6.14 -1.91 7.49
CA ASP A 176 5.73 -3.05 8.31
C ASP A 176 4.21 -3.08 8.44
N TYR A 177 3.54 -3.47 7.36
CA TYR A 177 2.07 -3.53 7.25
C TYR A 177 1.45 -4.57 8.18
N ARG A 178 2.25 -5.51 8.71
CA ARG A 178 1.83 -6.51 9.71
C ARG A 178 1.33 -5.86 11.00
N ARG A 179 1.83 -4.66 11.31
CA ARG A 179 1.38 -3.88 12.47
C ARG A 179 -0.11 -3.59 12.43
N VAL A 180 -0.66 -3.34 11.25
CA VAL A 180 -2.10 -3.06 11.08
C VAL A 180 -2.92 -4.28 11.49
N ALA A 181 -2.52 -5.48 11.05
CA ALA A 181 -3.20 -6.71 11.41
C ALA A 181 -3.03 -7.06 12.90
N LEU A 182 -1.84 -6.88 13.45
CA LEU A 182 -1.54 -7.31 14.81
C LEU A 182 -2.11 -6.37 15.88
N TYR A 183 -2.11 -5.05 15.64
CA TYR A 183 -2.47 -4.05 16.66
C TYR A 183 -3.77 -3.30 16.38
N GLY A 184 -4.18 -3.19 15.11
CA GLY A 184 -5.25 -2.30 14.70
C GLY A 184 -4.83 -0.83 14.71
N LEU A 185 -5.61 0.02 14.03
CA LEU A 185 -5.22 1.40 13.85
C LEU A 185 -5.38 2.26 15.10
N ASP A 186 -6.35 1.97 15.96
CA ASP A 186 -6.53 2.78 17.17
C ASP A 186 -5.31 2.70 18.09
N TYR A 187 -4.74 1.52 18.26
CA TYR A 187 -3.51 1.36 19.02
C TYR A 187 -2.34 2.09 18.36
N LEU A 188 -2.17 1.96 17.04
CA LEU A 188 -1.10 2.62 16.31
C LEU A 188 -1.21 4.15 16.35
N ILE A 189 -2.43 4.69 16.29
CA ILE A 189 -2.69 6.12 16.42
C ILE A 189 -2.30 6.62 17.83
N GLU A 190 -2.68 5.88 18.88
CA GLU A 190 -2.32 6.25 20.25
C GLU A 190 -0.81 6.22 20.48
N GLU A 191 -0.09 5.25 19.93
CA GLU A 191 1.38 5.24 19.98
C GLU A 191 1.99 6.45 19.27
N LYS A 192 1.46 6.82 18.10
CA LYS A 192 1.89 8.04 17.39
C LYS A 192 1.57 9.33 18.15
N LYS A 193 0.47 9.40 18.87
CA LYS A 193 0.16 10.53 19.76
C LYS A 193 1.16 10.62 20.91
N LYS A 194 1.58 9.49 21.48
CA LYS A 194 2.64 9.44 22.50
C LYS A 194 3.99 9.90 21.91
N ASP A 195 4.37 9.42 20.72
CA ASP A 195 5.56 9.88 20.00
C ASP A 195 5.55 11.42 19.85
N LYS A 196 4.41 11.97 19.38
CA LYS A 196 4.23 13.41 19.21
C LYS A 196 4.34 14.19 20.52
N ALA A 197 3.78 13.66 21.60
CA ALA A 197 3.84 14.29 22.93
C ALA A 197 5.28 14.31 23.48
N ASN A 198 6.03 13.24 23.25
CA ASN A 198 7.41 13.10 23.70
C ASN A 198 8.42 13.83 22.80
N CYS A 199 8.02 14.22 21.59
CA CYS A 199 8.88 14.92 20.67
C CYS A 199 9.10 16.37 21.13
N GLY A 200 10.37 16.78 21.34
CA GLY A 200 10.73 18.15 21.62
C GLY A 200 10.62 18.56 23.10
N CYS A 201 10.86 17.63 24.01
CA CYS A 201 11.01 17.96 25.44
C CYS A 201 12.19 18.91 25.64
N GLY A 202 11.95 20.21 25.59
CA GLY A 202 12.94 21.26 25.86
C GLY A 202 12.89 22.42 24.88
N GLN A 203 13.51 22.32 23.72
CA GLN A 203 13.56 23.41 22.75
C GLN A 203 12.81 23.08 21.47
N MET A 204 12.03 24.04 21.00
CA MET A 204 11.30 23.93 19.74
C MET A 204 12.20 24.45 18.60
N THR A 205 13.07 23.57 18.10
CA THR A 205 13.90 23.83 16.93
C THR A 205 13.15 23.53 15.64
N ASP A 206 13.65 23.97 14.48
CA ASP A 206 13.10 23.66 13.16
C ASP A 206 12.93 22.15 12.96
N ASP A 207 13.91 21.35 13.37
CA ASP A 207 13.86 19.89 13.24
C ASP A 207 12.75 19.27 14.09
N VAL A 208 12.56 19.79 15.30
CA VAL A 208 11.47 19.35 16.20
C VAL A 208 10.11 19.73 15.61
N ILE A 209 9.96 20.93 15.05
CA ILE A 209 8.72 21.36 14.41
C ILE A 209 8.41 20.44 13.24
N ARG A 210 9.36 20.20 12.34
CA ARG A 210 9.19 19.31 11.19
C ARG A 210 8.83 17.87 11.60
N LEU A 211 9.50 17.33 12.61
CA LEU A 211 9.18 16.00 13.11
C LEU A 211 7.76 15.92 13.70
N ARG A 212 7.33 16.96 14.40
CA ARG A 212 5.95 17.02 14.92
C ARG A 212 4.89 17.14 13.82
N GLU A 213 5.19 17.88 12.76
CA GLU A 213 4.35 17.96 11.57
C GLU A 213 4.26 16.59 10.88
N GLU A 214 5.39 15.93 10.69
CA GLU A 214 5.45 14.59 10.10
C GLU A 214 4.61 13.57 10.90
N ILE A 215 4.76 13.54 12.23
CA ILE A 215 3.96 12.67 13.09
C ILE A 215 2.46 13.01 13.00
N ALA A 216 2.11 14.30 12.90
CA ALA A 216 0.71 14.71 12.73
C ALA A 216 0.13 14.22 11.41
N GLU A 217 0.89 14.28 10.31
CA GLU A 217 0.47 13.74 9.02
C GLU A 217 0.37 12.20 9.06
N GLN A 218 1.27 11.51 9.76
CA GLN A 218 1.16 10.06 9.97
C GLN A 218 -0.15 9.69 10.69
N ILE A 219 -0.53 10.42 11.75
CA ILE A 219 -1.79 10.20 12.46
C ILE A 219 -2.97 10.39 11.52
N LYS A 220 -2.99 11.48 10.75
CA LYS A 220 -4.04 11.77 9.77
C LYS A 220 -4.15 10.66 8.71
N CYS A 221 -3.02 10.18 8.19
CA CYS A 221 -3.00 9.07 7.23
C CYS A 221 -3.59 7.78 7.82
N LEU A 222 -3.32 7.48 9.09
CA LEU A 222 -3.93 6.33 9.77
C LEU A 222 -5.45 6.49 9.96
N GLU A 223 -5.92 7.71 10.27
CA GLU A 223 -7.36 8.01 10.33
C GLU A 223 -8.03 7.91 8.95
N ASP A 224 -7.38 8.38 7.89
CA ASP A 224 -7.89 8.24 6.53
C ASP A 224 -7.90 6.76 6.07
N MET A 225 -6.95 5.95 6.54
CA MET A 225 -6.94 4.51 6.31
C MET A 225 -8.13 3.79 6.97
N LYS A 226 -8.61 4.27 8.13
CA LYS A 226 -9.86 3.76 8.73
C LYS A 226 -11.05 4.03 7.80
N LYS A 227 -11.17 5.25 7.27
CA LYS A 227 -12.23 5.61 6.31
C LYS A 227 -12.16 4.77 5.03
N LEU A 228 -10.95 4.50 4.51
CA LEU A 228 -10.77 3.60 3.38
C LEU A 228 -11.37 2.22 3.68
N ALA A 229 -11.05 1.64 4.82
CA ALA A 229 -11.56 0.32 5.20
C ALA A 229 -13.08 0.31 5.41
N GLU A 230 -13.64 1.38 5.99
CA GLU A 230 -15.08 1.55 6.18
C GLU A 230 -15.85 1.51 4.84
N ILE A 231 -15.31 2.09 3.76
CA ILE A 231 -15.91 2.03 2.41
C ILE A 231 -16.02 0.57 1.93
N TYR A 232 -15.05 -0.26 2.29
CA TYR A 232 -15.06 -1.69 2.00
C TYR A 232 -15.83 -2.54 3.02
N GLY A 233 -16.42 -1.91 4.04
CA GLY A 233 -17.22 -2.59 5.07
C GLY A 233 -16.39 -3.23 6.19
N TYR A 234 -15.14 -2.82 6.37
CA TYR A 234 -14.24 -3.35 7.39
C TYR A 234 -13.92 -2.33 8.50
N ASP A 235 -13.84 -2.82 9.74
CA ASP A 235 -13.36 -2.07 10.90
C ASP A 235 -11.93 -2.48 11.26
N ILE A 236 -10.96 -1.71 10.77
CA ILE A 236 -9.53 -1.92 11.05
C ILE A 236 -9.03 -1.14 12.28
N SER A 237 -9.93 -0.56 13.05
CA SER A 237 -9.58 0.09 14.33
C SER A 237 -9.01 -0.90 15.33
N ARG A 238 -9.41 -2.15 15.24
CA ARG A 238 -9.05 -3.29 16.11
C ARG A 238 -8.08 -4.26 15.42
N PRO A 239 -7.41 -5.13 16.20
CA PRO A 239 -6.62 -6.24 15.66
C PRO A 239 -7.46 -7.19 14.81
N ALA A 240 -6.81 -7.84 13.84
CA ALA A 240 -7.40 -8.92 13.07
C ALA A 240 -7.68 -10.14 13.96
N THR A 241 -8.85 -10.77 13.77
CA THR A 241 -9.29 -11.92 14.59
C THR A 241 -9.15 -13.26 13.87
N ASN A 242 -8.95 -13.25 12.55
CA ASN A 242 -8.83 -14.44 11.71
C ASN A 242 -7.88 -14.21 10.53
N ALA A 243 -7.60 -15.25 9.77
CA ALA A 243 -6.67 -15.19 8.65
C ALA A 243 -7.13 -14.22 7.54
N LYS A 244 -8.40 -14.23 7.18
CA LYS A 244 -8.96 -13.30 6.18
C LYS A 244 -8.77 -11.84 6.60
N GLU A 245 -9.08 -11.51 7.85
CA GLU A 245 -8.85 -10.17 8.37
C GLU A 245 -7.37 -9.82 8.41
N ALA A 246 -6.49 -10.76 8.80
CA ALA A 246 -5.05 -10.50 8.84
C ALA A 246 -4.49 -10.16 7.46
N VAL A 247 -4.88 -10.89 6.42
CA VAL A 247 -4.53 -10.61 5.03
C VAL A 247 -5.10 -9.27 4.59
N GLN A 248 -6.37 -9.01 4.84
CA GLN A 248 -7.05 -7.78 4.43
C GLN A 248 -6.49 -6.53 5.13
N TRP A 249 -6.22 -6.58 6.44
CA TRP A 249 -5.64 -5.46 7.20
C TRP A 249 -4.24 -5.12 6.70
N LEU A 250 -3.42 -6.15 6.48
CA LEU A 250 -2.09 -6.00 5.90
C LEU A 250 -2.17 -5.37 4.51
N TYR A 251 -3.11 -5.83 3.68
CA TYR A 251 -3.31 -5.31 2.34
C TYR A 251 -3.79 -3.86 2.33
N PHE A 252 -4.69 -3.46 3.22
CA PHE A 252 -5.07 -2.05 3.38
C PHE A 252 -3.89 -1.17 3.74
N GLY A 253 -3.00 -1.63 4.62
CA GLY A 253 -1.77 -0.90 4.93
C GLY A 253 -0.87 -0.72 3.71
N TYR A 254 -0.74 -1.74 2.91
CA TYR A 254 0.00 -1.70 1.65
C TYR A 254 -0.65 -0.77 0.63
N LEU A 255 -1.96 -0.84 0.45
CA LEU A 255 -2.71 0.05 -0.44
C LEU A 255 -2.56 1.53 -0.05
N ALA A 256 -2.71 1.84 1.22
CA ALA A 256 -2.55 3.20 1.73
C ALA A 256 -1.16 3.74 1.40
N ALA A 257 -0.11 2.94 1.58
CA ALA A 257 1.25 3.31 1.22
C ALA A 257 1.43 3.52 -0.29
N ILE A 258 0.87 2.66 -1.14
CA ILE A 258 0.91 2.81 -2.60
C ILE A 258 0.23 4.11 -3.03
N LYS A 259 -0.99 4.35 -2.54
CA LYS A 259 -1.78 5.52 -2.92
C LYS A 259 -1.13 6.84 -2.49
N THR A 260 -0.57 6.89 -1.29
CA THR A 260 0.10 8.10 -0.78
C THR A 260 1.44 8.37 -1.44
N GLN A 261 2.12 7.35 -1.96
CA GLN A 261 3.44 7.47 -2.58
C GLN A 261 3.43 7.28 -4.10
N ASN A 262 2.27 7.28 -4.71
CA ASN A 262 2.10 7.06 -6.15
C ASN A 262 2.70 5.73 -6.64
N GLY A 263 2.75 4.70 -5.80
CA GLY A 263 3.08 3.33 -6.18
C GLY A 263 4.50 3.07 -6.67
N ALA A 264 5.44 3.98 -6.43
CA ALA A 264 6.80 3.80 -6.92
C ALA A 264 7.58 2.79 -6.06
N ALA A 265 7.97 1.66 -6.67
CA ALA A 265 8.90 0.67 -6.10
C ALA A 265 8.51 0.20 -4.69
N MET A 266 7.25 -0.16 -4.50
CA MET A 266 6.69 -0.67 -3.25
C MET A 266 6.86 -2.19 -3.14
N SER A 267 6.97 -2.69 -1.92
CA SER A 267 7.00 -4.13 -1.63
C SER A 267 6.09 -4.43 -0.44
N VAL A 268 5.35 -5.53 -0.51
CA VAL A 268 4.59 -6.06 0.64
C VAL A 268 5.54 -6.50 1.77
N GLY A 269 6.79 -6.77 1.44
CA GLY A 269 7.77 -7.27 2.38
C GLY A 269 7.64 -8.77 2.65
N ARG A 270 8.34 -9.25 3.68
CA ARG A 270 8.29 -10.65 4.09
C ARG A 270 7.13 -10.87 5.06
N VAL A 271 6.00 -11.31 4.53
CA VAL A 271 4.76 -11.47 5.29
C VAL A 271 4.35 -12.93 5.51
N SER A 272 4.98 -13.88 4.79
CA SER A 272 4.58 -15.29 4.79
C SER A 272 4.51 -15.89 6.20
N THR A 273 5.59 -15.84 6.96
CA THR A 273 5.63 -16.41 8.32
C THR A 273 4.62 -15.75 9.27
N PHE A 274 4.35 -14.45 9.09
CA PHE A 274 3.36 -13.75 9.90
C PHE A 274 1.93 -14.20 9.58
N LEU A 275 1.58 -14.27 8.29
CA LEU A 275 0.24 -14.69 7.86
C LEU A 275 -0.01 -16.16 8.15
N ASP A 276 1.03 -16.99 8.04
CA ASP A 276 0.97 -18.42 8.35
C ASP A 276 0.48 -18.68 9.79
N ILE A 277 0.86 -17.85 10.76
CA ILE A 277 0.40 -17.96 12.14
C ILE A 277 -1.12 -17.88 12.24
N TYR A 278 -1.75 -16.95 11.50
CA TYR A 278 -3.20 -16.82 11.45
C TYR A 278 -3.86 -17.94 10.65
N ILE A 279 -3.28 -18.27 9.50
CA ILE A 279 -3.78 -19.31 8.59
C ILE A 279 -3.76 -20.66 9.30
N LYS A 280 -2.63 -21.05 9.88
CA LYS A 280 -2.49 -22.31 10.60
C LYS A 280 -3.49 -22.41 11.75
N ARG A 281 -3.62 -21.37 12.55
CA ARG A 281 -4.59 -21.35 13.65
C ARG A 281 -6.03 -21.59 13.16
N ASP A 282 -6.41 -20.93 12.07
CA ASP A 282 -7.77 -21.05 11.55
C ASP A 282 -7.99 -22.40 10.85
N MET A 283 -6.95 -22.98 10.24
CA MET A 283 -6.98 -24.35 9.71
C MET A 283 -7.09 -25.39 10.84
N ASP A 284 -6.31 -25.24 11.90
CA ASP A 284 -6.37 -26.13 13.08
C ASP A 284 -7.75 -26.10 13.76
N LYS A 285 -8.45 -24.96 13.69
CA LYS A 285 -9.83 -24.80 14.19
C LYS A 285 -10.89 -25.28 13.18
N GLY A 286 -10.51 -25.69 11.99
CA GLY A 286 -11.45 -26.07 10.90
C GLY A 286 -12.28 -24.92 10.35
N ILE A 287 -11.81 -23.68 10.52
CA ILE A 287 -12.46 -22.46 10.01
C ILE A 287 -12.04 -22.17 8.57
N LEU A 288 -10.83 -22.57 8.19
CA LEU A 288 -10.20 -22.31 6.91
C LEU A 288 -9.63 -23.60 6.35
N THR A 289 -9.82 -23.84 5.06
CA THR A 289 -9.14 -24.91 4.32
C THR A 289 -7.86 -24.37 3.66
N GLU A 290 -6.97 -25.26 3.23
CA GLU A 290 -5.75 -24.89 2.50
C GLU A 290 -6.09 -24.18 1.18
N GLN A 291 -7.11 -24.62 0.45
CA GLN A 291 -7.56 -23.98 -0.78
C GLN A 291 -8.10 -22.57 -0.54
N GLU A 292 -8.87 -22.36 0.52
CA GLU A 292 -9.35 -21.03 0.90
C GLU A 292 -8.19 -20.13 1.33
N ALA A 293 -7.21 -20.66 2.04
CA ALA A 293 -6.00 -19.91 2.38
C ALA A 293 -5.21 -19.47 1.14
N GLN A 294 -5.06 -20.37 0.18
CA GLN A 294 -4.44 -20.07 -1.10
C GLN A 294 -5.21 -18.98 -1.86
N GLU A 295 -6.55 -19.05 -1.86
CA GLU A 295 -7.40 -18.02 -2.50
C GLU A 295 -7.19 -16.64 -1.91
N LEU A 296 -7.17 -16.51 -0.57
CA LEU A 296 -6.91 -15.23 0.10
C LEU A 296 -5.57 -14.60 -0.34
N LEU A 297 -4.52 -15.40 -0.49
CA LEU A 297 -3.21 -14.93 -0.90
C LEU A 297 -3.14 -14.60 -2.39
N SER A 298 -3.81 -15.37 -3.23
CA SER A 298 -3.87 -15.14 -4.68
C SER A 298 -4.56 -13.84 -5.02
N LEU A 299 -5.63 -13.48 -4.31
CA LEU A 299 -6.40 -12.26 -4.56
C LEU A 299 -5.63 -10.97 -4.27
N ILE A 300 -4.58 -11.01 -3.46
CA ILE A 300 -3.67 -9.85 -3.29
C ILE A 300 -2.97 -9.51 -4.62
N HIS A 301 -2.74 -10.51 -5.46
CA HIS A 301 -2.01 -10.37 -6.71
C HIS A 301 -2.90 -10.11 -7.93
N ILE A 302 -4.17 -10.39 -7.81
CA ILE A 302 -5.17 -10.18 -8.86
C ILE A 302 -5.74 -8.78 -8.79
#